data_1bc9043953326267118546519989f6c7
#
_entry.id   1bc9043953326267118546519989f6c7
#
_cell.length_a   1.000
_cell.length_b   1.000
_cell.length_c   1.000
_cell.angle_alpha   90.00
_cell.angle_beta   90.00
_cell.angle_gamma   90.00
#
_symmetry.space_group_name_H-M   'P 1'
#
loop_
_entity.id
_entity.type
_entity.pdbx_description
1 polymer ?
#
loop_
_entity_poly.entity_id
_entity_poly.type
_entity_poly.pdbx_seq_one_letter_code
_entity_poly.pdbx_strand_id
1 'polypeptide(L)' 'MKFIQRYKKPEYIGVSDNVRYRGKDYQVLINYIKGDKDRKGFIPTENFTILINNNGKRITCHDYTELAIL' A
#
# COMPACT_ATOMS: atom_id res chain seq x y z
N MET A 1 -16.15 14.26 -3.57
CA MET A 1 -16.29 12.94 -4.20
C MET A 1 -14.97 12.21 -4.27
N LYS A 2 -14.97 10.98 -3.90
CA LYS A 2 -13.77 10.18 -3.93
C LYS A 2 -13.69 9.35 -5.18
N PHE A 3 -12.51 9.24 -5.72
CA PHE A 3 -12.29 8.46 -6.92
C PHE A 3 -11.41 7.29 -6.56
N ILE A 4 -12.03 6.29 -5.99
CA ILE A 4 -11.32 5.16 -5.42
C ILE A 4 -10.52 4.39 -6.47
N GLN A 5 -11.00 4.36 -7.69
CA GLN A 5 -10.33 3.58 -8.72
C GLN A 5 -8.88 4.03 -8.97
N ARG A 6 -8.55 5.28 -8.68
CA ARG A 6 -7.18 5.73 -8.88
C ARG A 6 -6.22 5.11 -7.87
N TYR A 7 -6.73 4.57 -6.79
CA TYR A 7 -5.90 3.96 -5.76
C TYR A 7 -5.42 2.57 -6.15
N LYS A 8 -5.84 2.09 -7.29
CA LYS A 8 -5.31 0.84 -7.82
C LYS A 8 -3.89 0.99 -8.32
N LYS A 9 -3.40 2.22 -8.44
CA LYS A 9 -2.04 2.49 -8.88
C LYS A 9 -1.16 2.73 -7.69
N PRO A 10 -0.12 1.92 -7.50
CA PRO A 10 0.73 2.03 -6.32
C PRO A 10 1.36 3.40 -6.13
N GLU A 11 1.65 4.11 -7.21
CA GLU A 11 2.31 5.42 -7.10
C GLU A 11 1.45 6.49 -6.44
N TYR A 12 0.15 6.23 -6.27
CA TYR A 12 -0.72 7.16 -5.56
C TYR A 12 -0.82 6.89 -4.07
N ILE A 13 -0.10 5.89 -3.57
CA ILE A 13 -0.16 5.48 -2.18
C ILE A 13 1.05 6.05 -1.46
N GLY A 14 0.80 6.79 -0.39
CA GLY A 14 1.86 7.39 0.41
C GLY A 14 2.00 6.72 1.77
N VAL A 15 3.22 6.76 2.31
CA VAL A 15 3.48 6.26 3.66
C VAL A 15 2.59 7.03 4.63
N SER A 16 2.02 6.32 5.59
CA SER A 16 1.10 6.84 6.62
C SER A 16 -0.30 7.12 6.12
N ASP A 17 -0.61 6.86 4.85
CA ASP A 17 -1.99 6.96 4.39
C ASP A 17 -2.87 5.97 5.15
N ASN A 18 -4.09 6.38 5.45
CA ASN A 18 -5.09 5.49 6.02
C ASN A 18 -5.83 4.82 4.89
N VAL A 19 -5.89 3.49 4.94
CA VAL A 19 -6.47 2.71 3.85
C VAL A 19 -7.42 1.67 4.40
N ARG A 20 -8.31 1.20 3.54
CA ARG A 20 -9.16 0.04 3.83
C ARG A 20 -8.82 -1.05 2.83
N TYR A 21 -8.50 -2.22 3.36
CA TYR A 21 -8.12 -3.36 2.55
C TYR A 21 -8.91 -4.57 2.98
N ARG A 22 -9.70 -5.13 2.05
CA ARG A 22 -10.57 -6.28 2.32
C ARG A 22 -11.47 -6.06 3.52
N GLY A 23 -12.02 -4.83 3.63
CA GLY A 23 -12.97 -4.49 4.68
C GLY A 23 -12.37 -4.14 6.02
N LYS A 24 -11.06 -4.08 6.12
CA LYS A 24 -10.38 -3.74 7.38
C LYS A 24 -9.49 -2.52 7.18
N ASP A 25 -9.34 -1.75 8.25
CA ASP A 25 -8.58 -0.49 8.20
C ASP A 25 -7.15 -0.71 8.61
N TYR A 26 -6.25 -0.09 7.83
CA TYR A 26 -4.81 -0.16 8.04
C TYR A 26 -4.20 1.18 7.75
N GLN A 27 -2.91 1.29 8.06
CA GLN A 27 -2.10 2.43 7.68
C GLN A 27 -0.94 1.93 6.81
N VAL A 28 -0.57 2.71 5.81
CA VAL A 28 0.53 2.33 4.92
C VAL A 28 1.85 2.51 5.66
N LEU A 29 2.62 1.43 5.75
CA LEU A 29 3.93 1.47 6.38
C LEU A 29 5.03 1.71 5.35
N ILE A 30 5.03 0.94 4.26
CA ILE A 30 6.00 1.07 3.18
C ILE A 30 5.29 0.73 1.88
N ASN A 31 5.63 1.47 0.81
CA ASN A 31 5.11 1.18 -0.52
C ASN A 31 6.28 0.89 -1.45
N TYR A 32 6.25 -0.29 -2.09
CA TYR A 32 7.30 -0.72 -3.00
C TYR A 32 6.79 -0.70 -4.44
N ILE A 33 7.54 -0.04 -5.30
CA ILE A 33 7.22 0.07 -6.72
C ILE A 33 8.20 -0.79 -7.52
N LYS A 34 7.68 -1.57 -8.44
CA LYS A 34 8.51 -2.44 -9.28
C LYS A 34 9.62 -1.63 -9.95
N GLY A 35 10.85 -2.08 -9.78
CA GLY A 35 12.00 -1.46 -10.42
C GLY A 35 12.59 -0.27 -9.69
N ASP A 36 11.94 0.23 -8.64
CA ASP A 36 12.45 1.36 -7.88
C ASP A 36 13.33 0.87 -6.73
N LYS A 37 14.59 1.25 -6.78
CA LYS A 37 15.56 0.87 -5.74
C LYS A 37 15.26 1.64 -4.45
N ASP A 38 15.18 0.93 -3.34
CA ASP A 38 15.01 1.60 -2.06
C ASP A 38 16.35 2.03 -1.48
N ARG A 39 16.33 2.58 -0.26
CA ARG A 39 17.56 3.11 0.37
C ARG A 39 18.58 2.03 0.67
N LYS A 40 18.12 0.79 0.82
CA LYS A 40 19.00 -0.33 1.14
C LYS A 40 19.50 -1.05 -0.09
N GLY A 41 19.09 -0.60 -1.27
CA GLY A 41 19.50 -1.23 -2.52
C GLY A 41 18.57 -2.33 -2.99
N PHE A 42 17.47 -2.55 -2.30
CA PHE A 42 16.49 -3.56 -2.71
C PHE A 42 15.68 -3.04 -3.91
N ILE A 43 15.55 -3.88 -4.92
CA ILE A 43 14.76 -3.56 -6.12
C ILE A 43 13.60 -4.53 -6.20
N PRO A 44 12.36 -4.06 -5.94
CA PRO A 44 11.20 -4.95 -6.01
C PRO A 44 10.99 -5.48 -7.42
N THR A 45 10.58 -6.74 -7.52
CA THR A 45 10.24 -7.34 -8.80
C THR A 45 8.76 -7.17 -9.13
N GLU A 46 7.97 -6.68 -8.19
CA GLU A 46 6.56 -6.37 -8.39
C GLU A 46 6.12 -5.32 -7.38
N ASN A 47 5.01 -4.67 -7.67
CA ASN A 47 4.45 -3.67 -6.76
C ASN A 47 3.83 -4.36 -5.56
N PHE A 48 4.13 -3.88 -4.37
CA PHE A 48 3.42 -4.31 -3.17
C PHE A 48 3.53 -3.27 -2.08
N THR A 49 2.60 -3.31 -1.14
CA THR A 49 2.52 -2.33 -0.06
C THR A 49 2.41 -3.07 1.27
N ILE A 50 3.21 -2.65 2.24
CA ILE A 50 3.12 -3.18 3.59
C ILE A 50 2.16 -2.31 4.39
N LEU A 51 1.15 -2.95 4.96
CA LEU A 51 0.13 -2.29 5.76
C LEU A 51 0.28 -2.72 7.21
N ILE A 52 -0.09 -1.85 8.12
CA ILE A 52 -0.04 -2.14 9.55
C ILE A 52 -1.37 -1.74 10.18
N ASN A 53 -1.89 -2.58 11.07
CA ASN A 53 -3.13 -2.27 11.78
C ASN A 53 -2.85 -1.68 13.16
N ASN A 54 -3.92 -1.38 13.90
CA ASN A 54 -3.79 -0.76 15.20
C ASN A 54 -3.11 -1.67 16.24
N ASN A 55 -3.10 -2.96 15.99
CA ASN A 55 -2.45 -3.92 16.88
C ASN A 55 -0.99 -4.16 16.53
N GLY A 56 -0.48 -3.45 15.53
CA GLY A 56 0.90 -3.62 15.10
C GLY A 56 1.11 -4.79 14.17
N LYS A 57 0.05 -5.44 13.72
CA LYS A 57 0.18 -6.55 12.78
C LYS A 57 0.40 -6.02 11.38
N ARG A 58 1.36 -6.60 10.69
CA ARG A 58 1.70 -6.22 9.30
C ARG A 58 1.15 -7.24 8.33
N ILE A 59 0.66 -6.74 7.20
CA ILE A 59 0.25 -7.58 6.08
C ILE A 59 0.79 -6.99 4.80
N THR A 60 0.87 -7.80 3.76
CA THR A 60 1.34 -7.36 2.46
C THR A 60 0.17 -7.30 1.49
N CYS A 61 0.03 -6.15 0.83
CA CYS A 61 -1.00 -5.94 -0.17
C CYS A 61 -0.38 -6.05 -1.55
N HIS A 62 -0.81 -7.03 -2.33
CA HIS A 62 -0.41 -7.19 -3.73
C HIS A 62 -1.54 -6.81 -4.68
N ASP A 63 -2.78 -6.92 -4.23
CA ASP A 63 -3.95 -6.68 -5.08
C ASP A 63 -4.57 -5.34 -4.72
N TYR A 64 -4.21 -4.33 -5.48
CA TYR A 64 -4.67 -2.97 -5.23
C TYR A 64 -6.13 -2.75 -5.60
N THR A 65 -6.76 -3.70 -6.27
CA THR A 65 -8.19 -3.58 -6.56
C THR A 65 -9.04 -3.68 -5.30
N GLU A 66 -8.49 -4.23 -4.23
CA GLU A 66 -9.20 -4.37 -2.96
C GLU A 66 -8.79 -3.31 -1.94
N LEU A 67 -8.00 -2.33 -2.37
CA LEU A 67 -7.49 -1.28 -1.51
C LEU A 67 -8.20 0.03 -1.81
N ALA A 68 -8.56 0.75 -0.76
CA ALA A 68 -9.14 2.09 -0.89
C ALA A 68 -8.48 3.02 0.10
N ILE A 69 -8.14 4.22 -0.33
CA ILE A 69 -7.61 5.24 0.57
C ILE A 69 -8.78 5.95 1.23
N LEU A 70 -8.71 6.11 2.52
CA LEU A 70 -9.78 6.73 3.31
C LEU A 70 -9.61 8.23 3.40
#